data_28b7ae7a5d3c33e6130ee553c48950fa
#
_entry.id   28b7ae7a5d3c33e6130ee553c48950fa
#
_cell.length_a   1.000
_cell.length_b   1.000
_cell.length_c   1.000
_cell.angle_alpha   90.00
_cell.angle_beta   90.00
_cell.angle_gamma   90.00
#
_symmetry.space_group_name_H-M   'P 1'
#
loop_
_entity.id
_entity.type
_entity.pdbx_description
1 polymer ?
#
loop_
_entity_poly.entity_id
_entity_poly.type
_entity_poly.pdbx_seq_one_letter_code
_entity_poly.pdbx_strand_id
1 'polypeptide(L)'
;HADFTLLCKGDSMEPKIKDGDVVAIHCQPMVENGEIAAVLIDGEATLKRVFLFDDHIELRAENPAFATIIRIGEAMNTITIEGKAVGLCRKL
;
A
#
# COMPACT_ATOMS: atom_id res chain seq x y z
N HIS A 1 10.05 6.93 12.14
CA HIS A 1 9.06 6.77 13.22
C HIS A 1 7.82 6.03 12.73
N ALA A 2 7.46 4.96 13.41
CA ALA A 2 6.30 4.16 13.06
C ALA A 2 5.19 4.32 14.12
N ASP A 3 3.94 4.37 13.65
CA ASP A 3 2.78 4.55 14.52
C ASP A 3 2.02 3.23 14.71
N PHE A 4 2.05 2.34 13.73
CA PHE A 4 1.46 1.02 13.84
C PHE A 4 2.16 0.05 12.87
N THR A 5 1.82 -1.23 12.99
CA THR A 5 2.34 -2.26 12.10
C THR A 5 1.22 -2.95 11.35
N LEU A 6 1.56 -3.49 10.19
CA LEU A 6 0.65 -4.24 9.35
C LEU A 6 1.34 -5.55 8.95
N LEU A 7 0.65 -6.67 9.19
CA LEU A 7 1.14 -7.97 8.76
C LEU A 7 0.87 -8.13 7.27
N CYS A 8 1.92 -8.36 6.49
CA CYS A 8 1.77 -8.63 5.05
C CYS A 8 1.24 -10.04 4.84
N LYS A 9 0.13 -10.15 4.13
CA LYS A 9 -0.46 -11.43 3.73
C LYS A 9 -0.45 -11.52 2.21
N GLY A 10 0.00 -12.66 1.71
CA GLY A 10 0.08 -12.89 0.28
C GLY A 10 1.38 -12.36 -0.32
N ASP A 11 1.47 -12.44 -1.64
CA ASP A 11 2.71 -12.21 -2.37
C ASP A 11 2.66 -11.04 -3.37
N SER A 12 1.65 -10.19 -3.28
CA SER A 12 1.49 -9.06 -4.22
C SER A 12 2.64 -8.05 -4.16
N MET A 13 3.34 -7.97 -3.02
CA MET A 13 4.46 -7.04 -2.86
C MET A 13 5.82 -7.72 -2.89
N GLU A 14 5.88 -9.01 -3.27
CA GLU A 14 7.16 -9.68 -3.48
C GLU A 14 7.84 -9.16 -4.76
N PRO A 15 9.16 -9.11 -4.77
CA PRO A 15 10.09 -9.64 -3.77
C PRO A 15 10.39 -8.70 -2.60
N LYS A 16 9.93 -7.47 -2.65
CA LYS A 16 10.33 -6.46 -1.67
C LYS A 16 9.75 -6.72 -0.28
N ILE A 17 8.46 -7.02 -0.22
CA ILE A 17 7.76 -7.36 1.03
C ILE A 17 7.15 -8.73 0.82
N LYS A 18 7.45 -9.66 1.73
CA LYS A 18 7.02 -11.06 1.62
C LYS A 18 5.89 -11.36 2.58
N ASP A 19 5.13 -12.39 2.25
CA ASP A 19 4.11 -12.93 3.15
C ASP A 19 4.72 -13.18 4.53
N GLY A 20 4.06 -12.71 5.58
CA GLY A 20 4.53 -12.84 6.95
C GLY A 20 5.42 -11.71 7.44
N ASP A 21 5.86 -10.81 6.58
CA ASP A 21 6.60 -9.62 7.02
C ASP A 21 5.70 -8.71 7.84
N VAL A 22 6.26 -8.12 8.89
CA VAL A 22 5.58 -7.09 9.68
C VAL A 22 6.09 -5.74 9.22
N VAL A 23 5.22 -4.93 8.66
CA VAL A 23 5.57 -3.65 8.04
C VAL A 23 5.23 -2.51 8.98
N ALA A 24 6.22 -1.65 9.24
CA ALA A 24 6.06 -0.47 10.08
C ALA A 24 5.45 0.66 9.24
N ILE A 25 4.39 1.28 9.75
CA ILE A 25 3.63 2.32 9.06
C ILE A 25 3.67 3.60 9.87
N HIS A 26 4.00 4.70 9.19
CA HIS A 26 3.86 6.04 9.73
C HIS A 26 2.55 6.65 9.24
N CYS A 27 1.68 7.04 10.18
CA CYS A 27 0.37 7.62 9.85
C CYS A 27 0.53 8.95 9.14
N GLN A 28 0.04 9.03 7.92
CA GLN A 28 -0.06 10.26 7.15
C GLN A 28 -1.13 10.06 6.07
N PRO A 29 -1.91 11.12 5.73
CA PRO A 29 -3.05 10.98 4.82
C PRO A 29 -2.66 10.90 3.36
N MET A 30 -1.42 11.22 3.02
CA MET A 30 -0.90 11.22 1.65
C MET A 30 0.52 10.68 1.64
N VAL A 31 0.92 10.14 0.50
CA VAL A 31 2.29 9.71 0.23
C VAL A 31 2.75 10.29 -1.10
N GLU A 32 4.03 10.32 -1.35
CA GLU A 32 4.58 10.72 -2.64
C GLU A 32 4.42 9.58 -3.64
N ASN A 33 4.24 9.93 -4.92
CA ASN A 33 4.10 8.95 -5.97
C ASN A 33 5.26 7.95 -5.97
N GLY A 34 4.91 6.67 -6.00
CA GLY A 34 5.87 5.57 -5.97
C GLY A 34 6.19 5.04 -4.59
N GLU A 35 5.77 5.71 -3.52
CA GLU A 35 5.98 5.20 -2.17
C GLU A 35 5.02 4.06 -1.87
N ILE A 36 5.46 3.13 -1.01
CA ILE A 36 4.61 2.04 -0.54
C ILE A 36 3.80 2.56 0.64
N ALA A 37 2.51 2.34 0.60
CA ALA A 37 1.59 2.79 1.62
C ALA A 37 0.67 1.65 2.09
N ALA A 38 0.23 1.79 3.33
CA ALA A 38 -0.93 1.04 3.82
C ALA A 38 -2.18 1.78 3.32
N VAL A 39 -3.01 1.09 2.57
CA VAL A 39 -4.22 1.64 1.98
C VAL A 39 -5.42 0.80 2.35
N LEU A 40 -6.57 1.44 2.50
CA LEU A 40 -7.86 0.76 2.58
C LEU A 40 -8.49 0.80 1.19
N ILE A 41 -8.80 -0.37 0.67
CA ILE A 41 -9.53 -0.52 -0.59
C ILE A 41 -10.87 -1.15 -0.23
N ASP A 42 -11.95 -0.39 -0.38
CA ASP A 42 -13.29 -0.85 0.02
C ASP A 42 -13.31 -1.38 1.47
N GLY A 43 -12.52 -0.75 2.35
CA GLY A 43 -12.46 -1.10 3.76
C GLY A 43 -11.45 -2.19 4.13
N GLU A 44 -10.76 -2.79 3.18
CA GLU A 44 -9.72 -3.79 3.45
C GLU A 44 -8.32 -3.18 3.38
N ALA A 45 -7.52 -3.44 4.41
CA ALA A 45 -6.14 -2.94 4.48
C ALA A 45 -5.22 -3.78 3.60
N THR A 46 -4.37 -3.12 2.83
CA THR A 46 -3.35 -3.76 2.00
C THR A 46 -2.15 -2.82 1.82
N LEU A 47 -1.08 -3.34 1.24
CA LEU A 47 0.12 -2.58 0.90
C LEU A 47 0.21 -2.47 -0.61
N LYS A 48 0.43 -1.26 -1.10
CA LYS A 48 0.60 -1.00 -2.54
C LYS A 48 1.50 0.21 -2.74
N ARG A 49 2.12 0.31 -3.92
CA ARG A 49 2.72 1.57 -4.35
C ARG A 49 1.61 2.48 -4.87
N VAL A 50 1.60 3.70 -4.39
CA VAL A 50 0.54 4.66 -4.70
C VAL A 50 1.04 5.67 -5.72
N PHE A 51 0.24 5.87 -6.77
CA PHE A 51 0.47 6.92 -7.76
C PHE A 51 -0.82 7.71 -7.91
N LEU A 52 -0.77 8.98 -7.55
CA LEU A 52 -1.93 9.87 -7.59
C LEU A 52 -1.80 10.81 -8.79
N PHE A 53 -2.88 10.86 -9.59
CA PHE A 53 -3.03 11.73 -10.74
C PHE A 53 -4.24 12.63 -10.54
N ASP A 54 -4.45 13.61 -11.45
CA ASP A 54 -5.53 14.57 -11.29
C ASP A 54 -6.93 13.93 -11.27
N ASP A 55 -7.13 12.88 -12.08
CA ASP A 55 -8.43 12.26 -12.28
C ASP A 55 -8.51 10.81 -11.78
N HIS A 56 -7.42 10.23 -11.29
CA HIS A 56 -7.41 8.84 -10.87
C HIS A 56 -6.27 8.55 -9.90
N ILE A 57 -6.37 7.39 -9.26
CA ILE A 57 -5.31 6.83 -8.43
C ILE A 57 -4.96 5.43 -8.95
N GLU A 58 -3.67 5.11 -8.96
CA GLU A 58 -3.18 3.78 -9.29
C GLU A 58 -2.51 3.17 -8.07
N LEU A 59 -2.88 1.94 -7.79
CA LEU A 59 -2.32 1.15 -6.70
C LEU A 59 -1.61 -0.04 -7.33
N ARG A 60 -0.27 0.01 -7.33
CA ARG A 60 0.55 -0.96 -8.04
C ARG A 60 1.17 -1.97 -7.08
N ALA A 61 1.11 -3.24 -7.48
CA ALA A 61 1.84 -4.31 -6.81
C ALA A 61 3.31 -4.29 -7.23
N GLU A 62 4.19 -4.80 -6.39
CA GLU A 62 5.59 -5.08 -6.77
C GLU A 62 5.67 -6.32 -7.66
N ASN A 63 4.80 -7.29 -7.40
CA ASN A 63 4.77 -8.55 -8.14
C ASN A 63 4.01 -8.34 -9.46
N PRO A 64 4.65 -8.55 -10.62
CA PRO A 64 4.01 -8.33 -11.91
C PRO A 64 2.87 -9.30 -12.23
N ALA A 65 2.72 -10.38 -11.46
CA ALA A 65 1.57 -11.27 -11.59
C ALA A 65 0.25 -10.64 -11.13
N PHE A 66 0.32 -9.52 -10.40
CA PHE A 66 -0.85 -8.82 -9.88
C PHE A 66 -1.12 -7.56 -10.69
N ALA A 67 -2.38 -7.39 -11.11
CA ALA A 67 -2.78 -6.23 -11.88
C ALA A 67 -2.80 -4.96 -11.04
N THR A 68 -2.52 -3.82 -11.69
CA THR A 68 -2.68 -2.51 -11.08
C THR A 68 -4.16 -2.23 -10.83
N ILE A 69 -4.48 -1.73 -9.65
CA ILE A 69 -5.82 -1.30 -9.30
C ILE A 69 -5.94 0.18 -9.65
N ILE A 70 -6.95 0.54 -10.45
CA ILE A 70 -7.18 1.92 -10.87
C ILE A 70 -8.58 2.33 -10.44
N ARG A 71 -8.68 3.51 -9.82
CA ARG A 71 -9.95 4.13 -9.46
C ARG A 71 -10.00 5.54 -10.03
N ILE A 72 -11.05 5.85 -10.77
CA ILE A 72 -11.19 7.09 -11.53
C ILE A 72 -12.35 7.90 -10.95
N GLY A 73 -12.17 9.23 -10.87
CA GLY A 73 -13.21 10.15 -10.44
C GLY A 73 -13.73 9.83 -9.06
N GLU A 74 -15.05 9.72 -8.90
CA GLU A 74 -15.67 9.45 -7.60
C GLU A 74 -15.25 8.11 -7.00
N ALA A 75 -14.86 7.14 -7.83
CA ALA A 75 -14.38 5.86 -7.34
C ALA A 75 -13.09 5.99 -6.52
N MET A 76 -12.37 7.09 -6.65
CA MET A 76 -11.20 7.38 -5.81
C MET A 76 -11.57 7.46 -4.33
N ASN A 77 -12.83 7.80 -4.02
CA ASN A 77 -13.31 7.89 -2.63
C ASN A 77 -13.41 6.54 -1.93
N THR A 78 -13.29 5.44 -2.67
CA THR A 78 -13.26 4.09 -2.09
C THR A 78 -11.88 3.73 -1.56
N ILE A 79 -10.88 4.59 -1.79
CA ILE A 79 -9.49 4.38 -1.37
C ILE A 79 -9.16 5.37 -0.26
N THR A 80 -8.60 4.87 0.83
CA THR A 80 -8.07 5.69 1.92
C THR A 80 -6.62 5.34 2.15
N ILE A 81 -5.74 6.34 2.16
CA ILE A 81 -4.35 6.15 2.51
C ILE A 81 -4.22 6.27 4.02
N GLU A 82 -3.73 5.21 4.65
CA GLU A 82 -3.54 5.15 6.11
C GLU A 82 -2.18 5.68 6.53
N GLY A 83 -1.15 5.45 5.72
CA GLY A 83 0.18 5.88 6.04
C GLY A 83 1.24 5.34 5.10
N LYS A 84 2.47 5.76 5.35
CA LYS A 84 3.65 5.38 4.58
C LYS A 84 4.34 4.18 5.22
N ALA A 85 4.72 3.20 4.43
CA ALA A 85 5.57 2.10 4.88
C ALA A 85 6.99 2.64 5.08
N VAL A 86 7.53 2.51 6.29
CA VAL A 86 8.83 3.07 6.66
C VAL A 86 9.86 2.02 7.05
N GLY A 87 9.47 0.78 7.19
CA GLY A 87 10.38 -0.32 7.49
C GLY A 87 9.65 -1.63 7.61
N LEU A 88 10.41 -2.72 7.74
CA LEU A 88 9.81 -4.03 7.95
C LEU A 88 10.69 -4.89 8.87
N CYS A 89 10.04 -5.86 9.52
CA CYS A 89 10.69 -6.92 10.29
C CYS A 89 10.33 -8.27 9.69
N ARG A 90 11.33 -9.13 9.61
CA ARG A 90 11.18 -10.47 9.05
C ARG A 90 11.86 -11.47 9.94
N LYS A 91 11.23 -12.62 10.13
CA LYS A 91 11.84 -13.69 10.91
C LYS A 91 13.03 -14.29 10.16
N LEU A 92 14.01 -14.71 10.92
CA LEU A 92 15.16 -15.44 10.38
C LEU A 92 14.76 -16.81 9.83
#